data_5583e48ddc38bcb0614d40132c2740c3
#
_entry.id   5583e48ddc38bcb0614d40132c2740c3
#
_cell.length_a   1.000
_cell.length_b   1.000
_cell.length_c   1.000
_cell.angle_alpha   90.00
_cell.angle_beta   90.00
_cell.angle_gamma   90.00
#
_symmetry.space_group_name_H-M   'P 1'
#
loop_
_entity.id
_entity.type
_entity.pdbx_description
1 polymer ?
#
loop_
_entity_poly.entity_id
_entity_poly.type
_entity_poly.pdbx_seq_one_letter_code
_entity_poly.pdbx_strand_id
1 'polypeptide(L)' 'MSYKIVRQFYNGAPRRTIKTGLTLEEAQAHCNDPETSSKTATTAKARAYTQKRGPWFDGYTEEK' A
#
# COMPACT_ATOMS: atom_id res chain seq x y z
N MET A 1 3.39 18.14 -9.58
CA MET A 1 3.94 17.23 -8.55
C MET A 1 3.22 15.91 -8.59
N SER A 2 3.93 14.84 -8.38
CA SER A 2 3.33 13.51 -8.40
C SER A 2 3.56 12.80 -7.08
N TYR A 3 2.79 11.75 -6.85
CA TYR A 3 2.85 10.96 -5.63
C TYR A 3 3.04 9.50 -5.97
N LYS A 4 3.59 8.76 -5.04
CA LYS A 4 3.78 7.33 -5.18
C LYS A 4 3.18 6.59 -3.99
N ILE A 5 2.78 5.34 -4.21
CA ILE A 5 2.27 4.46 -3.16
C ILE A 5 3.39 3.52 -2.75
N VAL A 6 3.68 3.49 -1.47
CA VAL A 6 4.70 2.63 -0.89
C VAL A 6 4.06 1.66 0.08
N ARG A 7 4.25 0.37 -0.14
CA ARG A 7 3.77 -0.68 0.75
C ARG A 7 4.80 -0.91 1.84
N GLN A 8 4.36 -0.75 3.09
CA GLN A 8 5.21 -0.94 4.25
C GLN A 8 4.79 -2.20 4.99
N PHE A 9 5.77 -2.89 5.57
CA PHE A 9 5.53 -4.15 6.27
C PHE A 9 5.83 -3.98 7.76
N TYR A 10 4.94 -4.48 8.61
CA TYR A 10 5.11 -4.37 10.06
C TYR A 10 6.20 -5.29 10.60
N ASN A 11 6.56 -6.33 9.87
CA ASN A 11 7.57 -7.31 10.30
C ASN A 11 9.02 -6.89 9.99
N GLY A 12 9.22 -5.63 9.54
CA GLY A 12 10.56 -5.13 9.24
C GLY A 12 11.08 -5.42 7.85
N ALA A 13 10.28 -6.06 7.00
CA ALA A 13 10.68 -6.29 5.61
C ALA A 13 10.83 -4.95 4.86
N PRO A 14 11.72 -4.88 3.85
CA PRO A 14 11.89 -3.65 3.07
C PRO A 14 10.61 -3.18 2.42
N ARG A 15 10.34 -1.88 2.47
CA ARG A 15 9.17 -1.30 1.81
C ARG A 15 9.31 -1.39 0.29
N ARG A 16 8.17 -1.43 -0.39
CA ARG A 16 8.12 -1.53 -1.85
C ARG A 16 7.26 -0.42 -2.43
N THR A 17 7.74 0.21 -3.51
CA THR A 17 6.94 1.15 -4.28
C THR A 17 6.05 0.33 -5.22
N ILE A 18 4.73 0.50 -5.10
CA ILE A 18 3.77 -0.28 -5.90
C ILE A 18 3.10 0.54 -7.00
N LYS A 19 3.07 1.87 -6.86
CA LYS A 19 2.54 2.78 -7.88
C LYS A 19 3.30 4.09 -7.85
N THR A 20 3.41 4.73 -9.02
CA THR A 20 4.07 6.02 -9.17
C THR A 20 3.25 6.91 -10.11
N GLY A 21 3.61 8.19 -10.20
CA GLY A 21 2.98 9.10 -11.15
C GLY A 21 1.51 9.42 -10.84
N LEU A 22 1.13 9.44 -9.57
CA LEU A 22 -0.24 9.69 -9.15
C LEU A 22 -0.44 11.15 -8.74
N THR A 23 -1.67 11.64 -8.91
CA THR A 23 -2.07 12.91 -8.29
C THR A 23 -2.31 12.67 -6.80
N LEU A 24 -2.35 13.76 -6.01
CA LEU A 24 -2.66 13.65 -4.59
C LEU A 24 -4.02 12.95 -4.37
N GLU A 25 -5.01 13.32 -5.16
CA GLU A 25 -6.35 12.72 -5.06
C GLU A 25 -6.33 11.22 -5.34
N GLU A 26 -5.59 10.79 -6.36
CA GLU A 26 -5.46 9.38 -6.69
C GLU A 26 -4.74 8.62 -5.57
N ALA A 27 -3.68 9.20 -5.02
CA ALA A 27 -2.93 8.59 -3.93
C ALA A 27 -3.80 8.45 -2.68
N GLN A 28 -4.56 9.49 -2.32
CA GLN A 28 -5.46 9.47 -1.18
C GLN A 28 -6.58 8.44 -1.37
N ALA A 29 -7.16 8.38 -2.56
CA ALA A 29 -8.21 7.41 -2.87
C ALA A 29 -7.71 5.98 -2.73
N HIS A 30 -6.50 5.71 -3.19
CA HIS A 30 -5.88 4.39 -3.04
C HIS A 30 -5.71 4.03 -1.55
N CYS A 31 -5.16 4.93 -0.77
CA CYS A 31 -4.89 4.67 0.66
C CYS A 31 -6.16 4.61 1.52
N ASN A 32 -7.27 5.19 1.04
CA ASN A 32 -8.55 5.11 1.74
C ASN A 32 -9.32 3.81 1.44
N ASP A 33 -8.88 3.03 0.46
CA ASP A 33 -9.48 1.74 0.15
C ASP A 33 -9.10 0.74 1.25
N PRO A 34 -10.08 0.04 1.89
CA PRO A 34 -9.77 -0.94 2.92
C PRO A 34 -8.88 -2.09 2.45
N GLU A 35 -8.81 -2.36 1.14
CA GLU A 35 -7.95 -3.40 0.61
C GLU A 35 -6.46 -3.01 0.56
N THR A 36 -6.10 -1.80 0.98
CA THR A 36 -4.70 -1.33 0.99
C THR A 36 -4.02 -1.53 2.34
N SER A 37 -4.61 -2.30 3.23
CA SER A 37 -3.99 -2.67 4.51
C SER A 37 -4.37 -4.10 4.85
N SER A 38 -3.41 -4.87 5.37
CA SER A 38 -3.65 -6.25 5.77
C SER A 38 -4.70 -6.38 6.88
N LYS A 39 -4.88 -5.32 7.68
CA LYS A 39 -5.87 -5.33 8.77
C LYS A 39 -7.31 -5.20 8.28
N THR A 40 -7.50 -4.59 7.12
CA THR A 40 -8.83 -4.31 6.57
C THR A 40 -9.09 -5.01 5.26
N ALA A 41 -8.07 -5.58 4.61
CA ALA A 41 -8.20 -6.27 3.34
C ALA A 41 -9.02 -7.56 3.50
N THR A 42 -9.99 -7.76 2.61
CA THR A 42 -10.90 -8.90 2.67
C THR A 42 -10.80 -9.85 1.47
N THR A 43 -10.15 -9.44 0.39
CA THR A 43 -10.02 -10.29 -0.80
C THR A 43 -9.10 -11.48 -0.53
N ALA A 44 -9.37 -12.60 -1.18
CA ALA A 44 -8.55 -13.80 -1.07
C ALA A 44 -7.11 -13.55 -1.49
N LYS A 45 -6.92 -12.73 -2.53
CA LYS A 45 -5.59 -12.36 -3.02
C LYS A 45 -4.80 -11.57 -1.98
N ALA A 46 -5.43 -10.60 -1.32
CA ALA A 46 -4.79 -9.79 -0.28
C ALA A 46 -4.46 -10.64 0.95
N ARG A 47 -5.35 -11.55 1.32
CA ARG A 47 -5.12 -12.47 2.45
C ARG A 47 -3.96 -13.42 2.18
N ALA A 48 -3.88 -13.97 0.97
CA ALA A 48 -2.78 -14.85 0.57
C ALA A 48 -1.45 -14.09 0.59
N TYR A 49 -1.46 -12.83 0.13
CA TYR A 49 -0.28 -11.97 0.18
C TYR A 49 0.19 -11.75 1.62
N THR A 50 -0.77 -11.47 2.52
CA THR A 50 -0.48 -11.25 3.94
C THR A 50 0.13 -12.49 4.59
N GLN A 51 -0.39 -13.69 4.29
CA GLN A 51 0.16 -14.93 4.82
C GLN A 51 1.60 -15.17 4.35
N LYS A 52 1.89 -14.77 3.11
CA LYS A 52 3.20 -14.99 2.52
C LYS A 52 4.23 -13.95 2.96
N ARG A 53 3.84 -12.69 3.08
CA ARG A 53 4.73 -11.55 3.32
C ARG A 53 4.63 -10.96 4.71
N GLY A 54 3.58 -11.30 5.47
CA GLY A 54 3.28 -10.72 6.77
C GLY A 54 2.40 -9.49 6.68
N PRO A 55 2.03 -8.90 7.82
CA PRO A 55 1.14 -7.73 7.84
C PRO A 55 1.77 -6.52 7.16
N TRP A 56 0.95 -5.74 6.47
CA TRP A 56 1.39 -4.62 5.64
C TRP A 56 0.31 -3.53 5.55
N PHE A 57 0.73 -2.35 5.10
CA PHE A 57 -0.21 -1.27 4.76
C PHE A 57 0.40 -0.40 3.66
N ASP A 58 -0.45 0.26 2.89
CA ASP A 58 -0.03 1.16 1.83
C ASP A 58 -0.12 2.60 2.31
N GLY A 59 0.94 3.36 2.07
CA GLY A 59 0.98 4.79 2.33
C GLY A 59 1.40 5.53 1.07
N TYR A 60 1.20 6.84 1.03
CA TYR A 60 1.64 7.63 -0.10
C TYR A 60 2.65 8.69 0.34
N THR A 61 3.50 9.07 -0.61
CA THR A 61 4.48 10.13 -0.39
C THR A 61 4.72 10.87 -1.70
N GLU A 62 5.15 12.12 -1.60
CA GLU A 62 5.46 12.92 -2.77
C GLU A 62 6.71 12.39 -3.47
N GLU A 63 6.64 12.29 -4.79
CA GLU A 63 7.81 11.95 -5.60
C GLU A 63 8.63 13.21 -5.85
N LYS A 64 9.91 13.06 -5.78
CA LYS A 64 10.84 14.14 -6.12
C LYS A 64 11.43 13.94 -7.50
#